data_b004e21e6ad868a9230bb907a8296e4b
#
_entry.id   b004e21e6ad868a9230bb907a8296e4b
#
_cell.length_a   1.000
_cell.length_b   1.000
_cell.length_c   1.000
_cell.angle_alpha   90.00
_cell.angle_beta   90.00
_cell.angle_gamma   90.00
#
_symmetry.space_group_name_H-M   'P 1'
#
loop_
_entity.id
_entity.type
_entity.pdbx_description
1 polymer ?
#
loop_
_entity_poly.entity_id
_entity_poly.type
_entity_poly.pdbx_seq_one_letter_code
_entity_poly.pdbx_strand_id
1 'polypeptide(L)'
;LAGMDIGDIDFDRESVIVRGKGNKERRLHLNAMCIDAIQEYMKDRYSETHIKGGAEKALFLSRNGNRLSNRMIQTMIKTFIEKSGLDPEKYSTHKLRHTAATLMYQNGVDVRVLQAVLGHANLGTTQIYTHIGDEQVDKAIENNPLDTLDIHKKKD
;
A
#
# COMPACT_ATOMS: atom_id res chain seq x y z
N LEU A 1 4.26 3.85 -2.54
CA LEU A 1 3.70 3.72 -3.91
C LEU A 1 4.56 4.46 -4.94
N ALA A 2 4.82 5.77 -4.78
CA ALA A 2 5.48 6.59 -5.81
C ALA A 2 6.87 6.08 -6.23
N GLY A 3 7.63 5.49 -5.31
CA GLY A 3 8.97 4.96 -5.59
C GLY A 3 9.02 3.48 -5.95
N MET A 4 7.88 2.82 -6.13
CA MET A 4 7.84 1.39 -6.41
C MET A 4 8.13 1.10 -7.87
N ASP A 5 8.94 0.09 -8.11
CA ASP A 5 9.23 -0.46 -9.43
C ASP A 5 8.46 -1.78 -9.65
N ILE A 6 8.31 -2.19 -10.90
CA ILE A 6 7.68 -3.48 -11.25
C ILE A 6 8.43 -4.62 -10.57
N GLY A 7 9.76 -4.57 -10.54
CA GLY A 7 10.61 -5.58 -9.92
C GLY A 7 10.58 -5.62 -8.38
N ASP A 8 9.87 -4.69 -7.74
CA ASP A 8 9.66 -4.75 -6.28
C ASP A 8 8.53 -5.73 -5.90
N ILE A 9 7.70 -6.17 -6.86
CA ILE A 9 6.62 -7.13 -6.67
C ILE A 9 7.11 -8.54 -6.99
N ASP A 10 6.89 -9.45 -6.08
CA ASP A 10 7.10 -10.89 -6.25
C ASP A 10 5.72 -11.56 -6.21
N PHE A 11 5.18 -11.86 -7.39
CA PHE A 11 3.84 -12.47 -7.53
C PHE A 11 3.80 -13.91 -7.04
N ASP A 12 4.91 -14.65 -7.16
CA ASP A 12 4.98 -16.06 -6.72
C ASP A 12 4.96 -16.16 -5.19
N ARG A 13 5.57 -15.16 -4.52
CA ARG A 13 5.61 -15.07 -3.05
C ARG A 13 4.58 -14.11 -2.48
N GLU A 14 3.72 -13.56 -3.32
CA GLU A 14 2.68 -12.60 -2.92
C GLU A 14 3.24 -11.49 -2.03
N SER A 15 4.35 -10.89 -2.43
CA SER A 15 5.06 -9.96 -1.58
C SER A 15 5.61 -8.75 -2.34
N VAL A 16 5.87 -7.67 -1.60
CA VAL A 16 6.44 -6.44 -2.13
C VAL A 16 7.62 -5.98 -1.28
N ILE A 17 8.67 -5.48 -1.94
CA ILE A 17 9.78 -4.81 -1.28
C ILE A 17 9.46 -3.31 -1.21
N VAL A 18 9.42 -2.77 0.01
CA VAL A 18 9.25 -1.33 0.23
C VAL A 18 10.49 -0.73 0.84
N ARG A 19 10.92 0.40 0.27
CA ARG A 19 12.06 1.17 0.74
C ARG A 19 11.62 2.29 1.64
N GLY A 20 12.14 2.33 2.87
CA GLY A 20 11.84 3.34 3.87
C GLY A 20 12.94 4.40 4.01
N LYS A 21 12.85 5.21 5.04
CA LYS A 21 13.86 6.23 5.39
C LYS A 21 15.22 5.56 5.62
N GLY A 22 16.28 6.12 5.04
CA GLY A 22 17.63 5.55 5.14
C GLY A 22 17.87 4.33 4.24
N ASN A 23 17.09 4.20 3.17
CA ASN A 23 17.16 3.09 2.20
C ASN A 23 17.02 1.68 2.83
N LYS A 24 16.37 1.59 4.00
CA LYS A 24 16.06 0.30 4.60
C LYS A 24 14.94 -0.36 3.83
N GLU A 25 15.24 -1.55 3.31
CA GLU A 25 14.26 -2.38 2.62
C GLU A 25 13.54 -3.27 3.62
N ARG A 26 12.26 -3.50 3.36
CA ARG A 26 11.46 -4.50 4.05
C ARG A 26 10.53 -5.18 3.07
N ARG A 27 10.36 -6.48 3.24
CA ARG A 27 9.39 -7.27 2.51
C ARG A 27 8.07 -7.22 3.27
N LEU A 28 6.97 -7.01 2.54
CA LEU A 28 5.62 -7.08 3.08
C LEU A 28 4.85 -8.09 2.25
N HIS A 29 4.05 -8.92 2.89
CA HIS A 29 3.09 -9.78 2.23
C HIS A 29 1.98 -8.93 1.60
N LEU A 30 1.46 -9.37 0.46
CA LEU A 30 0.30 -8.79 -0.21
C LEU A 30 -0.83 -9.81 -0.14
N ASN A 31 -1.99 -9.40 0.34
CA ASN A 31 -3.17 -10.26 0.30
C ASN A 31 -3.66 -10.48 -1.15
N ALA A 32 -4.50 -11.49 -1.35
CA ALA A 32 -5.00 -11.87 -2.66
C ALA A 32 -5.65 -10.68 -3.40
N MET A 33 -6.43 -9.87 -2.71
CA MET A 33 -7.10 -8.69 -3.30
C MET A 33 -6.10 -7.67 -3.83
N CYS A 34 -4.99 -7.44 -3.13
CA CYS A 34 -3.92 -6.55 -3.61
C CYS A 34 -3.22 -7.14 -4.83
N ILE A 35 -2.97 -8.45 -4.84
CA ILE A 35 -2.34 -9.16 -5.96
C ILE A 35 -3.23 -9.04 -7.20
N ASP A 36 -4.52 -9.37 -7.07
CA ASP A 36 -5.49 -9.28 -8.18
C ASP A 36 -5.57 -7.87 -8.74
N ALA A 37 -5.65 -6.86 -7.88
CA ALA A 37 -5.70 -5.47 -8.30
C ALA A 37 -4.43 -5.01 -9.03
N ILE A 38 -3.25 -5.47 -8.59
CA ILE A 38 -1.99 -5.16 -9.25
C ILE A 38 -1.91 -5.89 -10.60
N GLN A 39 -2.30 -7.16 -10.66
CA GLN A 39 -2.30 -7.94 -11.90
C GLN A 39 -3.24 -7.33 -12.95
N GLU A 40 -4.43 -6.90 -12.54
CA GLU A 40 -5.39 -6.23 -13.43
C GLU A 40 -4.80 -4.90 -13.94
N TYR A 41 -4.25 -4.08 -13.05
CA TYR A 41 -3.56 -2.85 -13.45
C TYR A 41 -2.40 -3.11 -14.41
N MET A 42 -1.64 -4.19 -14.21
CA MET A 42 -0.49 -4.52 -15.07
C MET A 42 -0.89 -4.84 -16.50
N LYS A 43 -2.11 -5.36 -16.76
CA LYS A 43 -2.63 -5.56 -18.12
C LYS A 43 -2.71 -4.23 -18.87
N ASP A 44 -3.31 -3.21 -18.24
CA ASP A 44 -3.41 -1.87 -18.81
C ASP A 44 -2.04 -1.22 -18.95
N ARG A 45 -1.18 -1.40 -17.93
CA ARG A 45 0.16 -0.83 -17.93
C ARG A 45 1.04 -1.39 -19.04
N TYR A 46 0.94 -2.68 -19.37
CA TYR A 46 1.71 -3.28 -20.48
C TYR A 46 1.19 -2.86 -21.85
N SER A 47 -0.09 -2.48 -21.96
CA SER A 47 -0.68 -1.94 -23.20
C SER A 47 -0.35 -0.45 -23.39
N GLU A 48 0.18 0.24 -22.39
CA GLU A 48 0.50 1.67 -22.45
C GLU A 48 1.71 1.92 -23.38
N THR A 49 1.45 2.57 -24.50
CA THR A 49 2.45 2.85 -25.53
C THR A 49 3.21 4.16 -25.31
N HIS A 50 2.77 4.98 -24.35
CA HIS A 50 3.30 6.33 -24.15
C HIS A 50 4.11 6.47 -22.86
N ILE A 51 4.85 5.42 -22.48
CA ILE A 51 5.73 5.49 -21.30
C ILE A 51 6.87 6.43 -21.61
N LYS A 52 7.05 7.47 -20.80
CA LYS A 52 8.15 8.41 -20.96
C LYS A 52 9.44 7.84 -20.41
N GLY A 53 10.56 8.20 -21.07
CA GLY A 53 11.89 7.75 -20.70
C GLY A 53 12.19 7.98 -19.20
N GLY A 54 12.72 6.93 -18.56
CA GLY A 54 12.98 6.88 -17.12
C GLY A 54 11.81 6.37 -16.27
N ALA A 55 10.62 6.13 -16.86
CA ALA A 55 9.47 5.58 -16.16
C ALA A 55 9.19 4.10 -16.49
N GLU A 56 10.02 3.46 -17.30
CA GLU A 56 9.82 2.08 -17.77
C GLU A 56 9.75 1.07 -16.62
N LYS A 57 10.56 1.28 -15.60
CA LYS A 57 10.60 0.42 -14.41
C LYS A 57 9.52 0.77 -13.39
N ALA A 58 8.91 1.97 -13.47
CA ALA A 58 7.92 2.42 -12.49
C ALA A 58 6.72 1.48 -12.46
N LEU A 59 6.31 1.03 -11.28
CA LEU A 59 5.10 0.23 -11.14
C LEU A 59 3.88 1.06 -11.54
N PHE A 60 3.73 2.25 -10.99
CA PHE A 60 2.57 3.12 -11.24
C PHE A 60 2.91 4.29 -12.15
N LEU A 61 2.11 4.46 -13.18
CA LEU A 61 2.22 5.54 -14.16
C LEU A 61 1.09 6.57 -13.99
N SER A 62 1.40 7.80 -14.33
CA SER A 62 0.41 8.84 -14.52
C SER A 62 -0.21 8.72 -15.92
N ARG A 63 -1.33 9.39 -16.17
CA ARG A 63 -1.96 9.48 -17.52
C ARG A 63 -1.01 9.97 -18.61
N ASN A 64 0.05 10.68 -18.24
CA ASN A 64 1.03 11.22 -19.18
C ASN A 64 2.25 10.30 -19.34
N GLY A 65 2.20 9.05 -18.87
CA GLY A 65 3.28 8.07 -19.01
C GLY A 65 4.50 8.32 -18.10
N ASN A 66 4.43 9.24 -17.15
CA ASN A 66 5.49 9.45 -16.15
C ASN A 66 5.24 8.59 -14.91
N ARG A 67 6.30 8.34 -14.13
CA ARG A 67 6.17 7.76 -12.79
C ARG A 67 5.19 8.57 -11.95
N LEU A 68 4.29 7.89 -11.26
CA LEU A 68 3.32 8.53 -10.37
C LEU A 68 4.04 9.19 -9.18
N SER A 69 3.82 10.48 -8.97
CA SER A 69 4.44 11.24 -7.88
C SER A 69 3.60 11.18 -6.59
N ASN A 70 4.26 11.44 -5.45
CA ASN A 70 3.56 11.56 -4.16
C ASN A 70 2.42 12.59 -4.18
N ARG A 71 2.63 13.72 -4.85
CA ARG A 71 1.61 14.76 -4.99
C ARG A 71 0.39 14.26 -5.76
N MET A 72 0.61 13.51 -6.84
CA MET A 72 -0.50 12.94 -7.62
C MET A 72 -1.28 11.91 -6.80
N ILE A 73 -0.60 11.06 -6.03
CA ILE A 73 -1.26 10.11 -5.13
C ILE A 73 -2.13 10.85 -4.11
N GLN A 74 -1.61 11.91 -3.49
CA GLN A 74 -2.38 12.72 -2.54
C GLN A 74 -3.60 13.36 -3.20
N THR A 75 -3.45 13.91 -4.41
CA THR A 75 -4.56 14.48 -5.18
C THR A 75 -5.61 13.42 -5.52
N MET A 76 -5.21 12.24 -5.96
CA MET A 76 -6.13 11.13 -6.24
C MET A 76 -6.92 10.73 -4.99
N ILE A 77 -6.25 10.58 -3.85
CA ILE A 77 -6.91 10.24 -2.58
C ILE A 77 -7.88 11.34 -2.17
N LYS A 78 -7.50 12.62 -2.29
CA LYS A 78 -8.38 13.75 -2.03
C LYS A 78 -9.65 13.66 -2.88
N THR A 79 -9.51 13.40 -4.18
CA THR A 79 -10.64 13.23 -5.10
C THR A 79 -11.54 12.04 -4.72
N PHE A 80 -10.97 10.92 -4.28
CA PHE A 80 -11.79 9.78 -3.83
C PHE A 80 -12.55 10.08 -2.54
N ILE A 81 -11.93 10.79 -1.59
CA ILE A 81 -12.58 11.26 -0.37
C ILE A 81 -13.77 12.17 -0.72
N GLU A 82 -13.58 13.15 -1.60
CA GLU A 82 -14.64 14.03 -2.09
C GLU A 82 -15.79 13.25 -2.75
N LYS A 83 -15.46 12.32 -3.65
CA LYS A 83 -16.47 11.46 -4.32
C LYS A 83 -17.23 10.56 -3.36
N SER A 84 -16.65 10.23 -2.22
CA SER A 84 -17.32 9.47 -1.15
C SER A 84 -18.20 10.34 -0.24
N GLY A 85 -18.36 11.63 -0.53
CA GLY A 85 -19.13 12.57 0.27
C GLY A 85 -18.47 12.99 1.57
N LEU A 86 -17.18 12.68 1.73
CA LEU A 86 -16.40 13.06 2.91
C LEU A 86 -15.63 14.37 2.64
N ASP A 87 -15.39 15.12 3.72
CA ASP A 87 -14.64 16.38 3.67
C ASP A 87 -13.13 16.12 3.52
N PRO A 88 -12.51 16.46 2.36
CA PRO A 88 -11.10 16.20 2.11
C PRO A 88 -10.15 17.05 2.96
N GLU A 89 -10.61 18.09 3.61
CA GLU A 89 -9.81 18.86 4.58
C GLU A 89 -9.76 18.16 5.95
N LYS A 90 -10.78 17.35 6.27
CA LYS A 90 -10.81 16.54 7.50
C LYS A 90 -10.11 15.19 7.34
N TYR A 91 -10.05 14.65 6.12
CA TYR A 91 -9.48 13.34 5.84
C TYR A 91 -8.25 13.48 4.95
N SER A 92 -7.17 12.79 5.32
CA SER A 92 -5.90 12.78 4.60
C SER A 92 -5.34 11.37 4.53
N THR A 93 -4.32 11.15 3.70
CA THR A 93 -3.59 9.87 3.64
C THR A 93 -3.12 9.39 5.02
N HIS A 94 -2.66 10.31 5.88
CA HIS A 94 -2.23 9.98 7.23
C HIS A 94 -3.40 9.58 8.13
N LYS A 95 -4.55 10.24 8.02
CA LYS A 95 -5.75 9.86 8.77
C LYS A 95 -6.30 8.51 8.31
N LEU A 96 -6.33 8.25 7.00
CA LEU A 96 -6.73 6.93 6.47
C LEU A 96 -5.82 5.82 7.00
N ARG A 97 -4.50 6.06 7.00
CA ARG A 97 -3.53 5.13 7.58
C ARG A 97 -3.78 4.91 9.09
N HIS A 98 -4.06 5.98 9.83
CA HIS A 98 -4.39 5.87 11.26
C HIS A 98 -5.68 5.10 11.48
N THR A 99 -6.71 5.35 10.67
CA THR A 99 -7.98 4.60 10.71
C THR A 99 -7.73 3.11 10.44
N ALA A 100 -6.98 2.76 9.40
CA ALA A 100 -6.63 1.37 9.11
C ALA A 100 -5.92 0.71 10.30
N ALA A 101 -4.93 1.38 10.90
CA ALA A 101 -4.24 0.88 12.10
C ALA A 101 -5.19 0.68 13.28
N THR A 102 -6.12 1.61 13.50
CA THR A 102 -7.12 1.52 14.57
C THR A 102 -8.06 0.34 14.35
N LEU A 103 -8.54 0.13 13.12
CA LEU A 103 -9.38 -1.00 12.76
C LEU A 103 -8.66 -2.33 12.97
N MET A 104 -7.41 -2.45 12.53
CA MET A 104 -6.59 -3.65 12.76
C MET A 104 -6.40 -3.92 14.26
N TYR A 105 -6.12 -2.89 15.05
CA TYR A 105 -6.00 -3.01 16.51
C TYR A 105 -7.31 -3.49 17.16
N GLN A 106 -8.44 -2.90 16.77
CA GLN A 106 -9.76 -3.31 17.26
C GLN A 106 -10.13 -4.75 16.90
N ASN A 107 -9.56 -5.26 15.80
CA ASN A 107 -9.70 -6.66 15.38
C ASN A 107 -8.63 -7.58 16.01
N GLY A 108 -7.94 -7.13 17.04
CA GLY A 108 -7.06 -7.96 17.86
C GLY A 108 -5.62 -8.07 17.36
N VAL A 109 -5.23 -7.28 16.36
CA VAL A 109 -3.83 -7.27 15.92
C VAL A 109 -2.94 -6.63 16.99
N ASP A 110 -1.88 -7.34 17.39
CA ASP A 110 -0.94 -6.84 18.40
C ASP A 110 -0.30 -5.51 17.98
N VAL A 111 -0.16 -4.59 18.92
CA VAL A 111 0.38 -3.25 18.70
C VAL A 111 1.80 -3.25 18.12
N ARG A 112 2.62 -4.25 18.46
CA ARG A 112 3.98 -4.38 17.95
C ARG A 112 3.98 -4.81 16.49
N VAL A 113 3.05 -5.71 16.11
CA VAL A 113 2.82 -6.12 14.74
C VAL A 113 2.36 -4.94 13.90
N LEU A 114 1.41 -4.14 14.41
CA LEU A 114 0.97 -2.90 13.75
C LEU A 114 2.13 -1.92 13.52
N GLN A 115 3.00 -1.74 14.49
CA GLN A 115 4.18 -0.89 14.36
C GLN A 115 5.12 -1.40 13.25
N ALA A 116 5.32 -2.71 13.15
CA ALA A 116 6.13 -3.33 12.10
C ALA A 116 5.51 -3.11 10.72
N VAL A 117 4.21 -3.41 10.55
CA VAL A 117 3.46 -3.20 9.30
C VAL A 117 3.49 -1.72 8.87
N LEU A 118 3.25 -0.81 9.81
CA LEU A 118 3.23 0.62 9.53
C LEU A 118 4.61 1.22 9.34
N GLY A 119 5.68 0.56 9.78
CA GLY A 119 7.05 1.03 9.63
C GLY A 119 7.33 2.30 10.43
N HIS A 120 6.76 2.45 11.62
CA HIS A 120 7.11 3.51 12.55
C HIS A 120 8.51 3.29 13.10
N ALA A 121 9.51 3.95 12.52
CA ALA A 121 10.91 3.90 12.93
C ALA A 121 11.22 4.73 14.21
N ASN A 122 10.21 5.29 14.86
CA ASN A 122 10.40 6.13 16.04
C ASN A 122 9.75 5.48 17.27
N LEU A 123 10.51 4.65 17.93
CA LEU A 123 10.63 4.57 19.39
C LEU A 123 11.89 3.75 19.65
N GLY A 124 12.82 4.27 20.44
CA GLY A 124 14.16 3.76 20.71
C GLY A 124 14.28 2.33 21.24
N THR A 125 13.84 1.36 20.44
CA THR A 125 13.90 -0.05 20.78
C THR A 125 14.15 -0.89 19.52
N THR A 126 15.33 -0.71 18.92
CA THR A 126 15.84 -1.62 17.88
C THR A 126 16.01 -3.06 18.40
N GLN A 127 15.86 -3.29 19.69
CA GLN A 127 16.05 -4.60 20.33
C GLN A 127 14.79 -5.44 20.51
N ILE A 128 13.58 -4.90 20.28
CA ILE A 128 12.32 -5.65 20.51
C ILE A 128 11.82 -6.33 19.24
N TYR A 129 12.27 -5.89 18.06
CA TYR A 129 11.78 -6.39 16.76
C TYR A 129 12.42 -7.69 16.26
N THR A 130 13.41 -8.22 16.96
CA THR A 130 14.08 -9.48 16.59
C THR A 130 13.25 -10.73 16.85
N HIS A 131 12.03 -10.61 17.41
CA HIS A 131 11.19 -11.75 17.77
C HIS A 131 9.74 -11.70 17.24
N ILE A 132 9.39 -10.73 16.40
CA ILE A 132 8.12 -10.81 15.65
C ILE A 132 8.44 -11.55 14.36
N GLY A 133 8.06 -12.83 14.31
CA GLY A 133 8.23 -13.64 13.10
C GLY A 133 7.41 -13.04 11.95
N ASP A 134 7.94 -13.16 10.73
CA ASP A 134 7.27 -12.71 9.50
C ASP A 134 5.82 -13.24 9.43
N GLU A 135 5.59 -14.45 9.94
CA GLU A 135 4.26 -15.09 10.02
C GLU A 135 3.21 -14.27 10.82
N GLN A 136 3.59 -13.54 11.87
CA GLN A 136 2.65 -12.70 12.62
C GLN A 136 2.31 -11.41 11.87
N VAL A 137 3.27 -10.90 11.10
CA VAL A 137 3.06 -9.74 10.22
C VAL A 137 2.14 -10.14 9.06
N ASP A 138 2.35 -11.30 8.47
CA ASP A 138 1.55 -11.82 7.37
C ASP A 138 0.09 -12.08 7.81
N LYS A 139 -0.13 -12.73 8.94
CA LYS A 139 -1.47 -12.91 9.54
C LYS A 139 -2.19 -11.60 9.83
N ALA A 140 -1.45 -10.56 10.25
CA ALA A 140 -2.05 -9.25 10.50
C ALA A 140 -2.50 -8.56 9.20
N ILE A 141 -1.80 -8.79 8.10
CA ILE A 141 -2.16 -8.28 6.77
C ILE A 141 -3.38 -9.03 6.23
N GLU A 142 -3.44 -10.37 6.37
CA GLU A 142 -4.57 -11.20 5.97
C GLU A 142 -5.85 -10.86 6.75
N ASN A 143 -5.75 -10.52 8.03
CA ASN A 143 -6.88 -10.12 8.87
C ASN A 143 -7.26 -8.63 8.75
N ASN A 144 -6.87 -7.96 7.67
CA ASN A 144 -7.26 -6.59 7.44
C ASN A 144 -8.77 -6.50 7.17
N PRO A 145 -9.58 -5.80 8.01
CA PRO A 145 -11.02 -5.72 7.81
C PRO A 145 -11.45 -5.04 6.51
N LEU A 146 -10.53 -4.38 5.82
CA LEU A 146 -10.78 -3.80 4.49
C LEU A 146 -10.84 -4.85 3.37
N ASP A 147 -10.34 -6.08 3.60
CA ASP A 147 -10.36 -7.17 2.63
C ASP A 147 -11.76 -7.75 2.41
N THR A 148 -12.69 -7.53 3.35
CA THR A 148 -14.08 -7.94 3.22
C THR A 148 -14.95 -6.95 2.45
N LEU A 149 -14.39 -5.83 2.00
CA LEU A 149 -15.09 -4.86 1.19
C LEU A 149 -15.23 -5.37 -0.25
N ASP A 150 -16.45 -5.72 -0.62
CA ASP A 150 -16.82 -6.10 -1.99
C ASP A 150 -16.76 -4.87 -2.90
N ILE A 151 -15.58 -4.63 -3.50
CA ILE A 151 -15.33 -3.51 -4.42
C ILE A 151 -16.05 -3.66 -5.76
N HIS A 152 -16.65 -4.82 -6.04
CA HIS A 152 -17.38 -5.09 -7.29
C HIS A 152 -18.86 -4.67 -7.25
N LYS A 153 -19.40 -4.25 -6.10
CA LYS A 153 -20.76 -3.73 -6.02
C LYS A 153 -20.85 -2.24 -6.32
N LYS A 154 -20.55 -1.84 -7.56
CA LYS A 154 -21.11 -0.61 -8.16
C LYS A 154 -20.95 -0.65 -9.68
N LYS A 155 -21.87 -1.35 -10.32
CA LYS A 155 -22.38 -0.97 -11.63
C LYS A 155 -23.88 -1.23 -11.60
N ASP A 156 -24.61 -0.24 -11.14
CA ASP A 156 -25.96 0.08 -11.55
C ASP A 156 -26.08 1.60 -11.55
#